data_7ad145ccf60bb5a6f48aed9d78d60025
#
_entry.id   7ad145ccf60bb5a6f48aed9d78d60025
#
_cell.length_a   1.000
_cell.length_b   1.000
_cell.length_c   1.000
_cell.angle_alpha   90.00
_cell.angle_beta   90.00
_cell.angle_gamma   90.00
#
_symmetry.space_group_name_H-M   'P 1'
#
loop_
_entity.id
_entity.type
_entity.pdbx_description
1 polymer ?
#
loop_
_entity_poly.entity_id
_entity_poly.type
_entity_poly.pdbx_seq_one_letter_code
_entity_poly.pdbx_strand_id
1 'polypeptide(L)'
;MPELSKALRTVVASKQSGTEDTLAALVAEAVLAVLPKNPLNFNVDNVRVVKIMGGSLEQSKVVKGMVFGREPDGIVKQARKAKVGVFSCPIDISQTETKGTVLLKNAQEMVDFTKGEENRLETAIKELYDSGLGVVVAGSTVGDLAMHYLNRFNILVIKILSKFELRRLCRVVGAT
;
A
#
# COMPACT_ATOMS: atom_id res chain seq x y z
N MET A 1 5.91 -21.84 20.33
CA MET A 1 6.24 -20.59 21.01
C MET A 1 7.48 -20.69 21.92
N PRO A 2 7.48 -21.43 23.05
CA PRO A 2 8.60 -21.34 24.01
C PRO A 2 9.95 -21.80 23.48
N GLU A 3 10.00 -22.84 22.64
CA GLU A 3 11.26 -23.35 22.07
C GLU A 3 11.88 -22.36 21.06
N LEU A 4 11.06 -21.79 20.18
CA LEU A 4 11.51 -20.80 19.23
C LEU A 4 12.03 -19.53 19.94
N SER A 5 11.33 -19.06 20.95
CA SER A 5 11.76 -17.91 21.76
C SER A 5 13.10 -18.16 22.46
N LYS A 6 13.31 -19.37 23.01
CA LYS A 6 14.61 -19.74 23.61
C LYS A 6 15.76 -19.73 22.61
N ALA A 7 15.53 -20.29 21.41
CA ALA A 7 16.54 -20.27 20.35
C ALA A 7 16.85 -18.85 19.88
N LEU A 8 15.82 -18.02 19.69
CA LEU A 8 15.98 -16.63 19.29
C LEU A 8 16.66 -15.77 20.35
N ARG A 9 16.43 -16.04 21.62
CA ARG A 9 17.06 -15.32 22.73
C ARG A 9 18.58 -15.35 22.63
N THR A 10 19.18 -16.50 22.38
CA THR A 10 20.65 -16.65 22.25
C THR A 10 21.18 -15.87 21.05
N VAL A 11 20.46 -15.88 19.92
CA VAL A 11 20.83 -15.14 18.72
C VAL A 11 20.73 -13.63 18.94
N VAL A 12 19.67 -13.17 19.59
CA VAL A 12 19.45 -11.75 19.88
C VAL A 12 20.46 -11.25 20.91
N ALA A 13 20.72 -12.02 21.96
CA ALA A 13 21.71 -11.67 23.00
C ALA A 13 23.11 -11.43 22.43
N SER A 14 23.48 -12.15 21.35
CA SER A 14 24.78 -11.93 20.67
C SER A 14 24.85 -10.60 19.89
N LYS A 15 23.74 -9.96 19.65
CA LYS A 15 23.65 -8.69 18.88
C LYS A 15 23.26 -7.51 19.75
N GLN A 16 22.35 -7.73 20.69
CA GLN A 16 21.83 -6.69 21.56
C GLN A 16 21.52 -7.27 22.93
N SER A 17 22.40 -7.01 23.88
CA SER A 17 22.26 -7.46 25.26
C SER A 17 21.34 -6.54 26.06
N GLY A 18 20.53 -7.12 26.97
CA GLY A 18 19.66 -6.40 27.89
C GLY A 18 18.20 -6.28 27.45
N THR A 19 17.90 -6.57 26.18
CA THR A 19 16.52 -6.52 25.65
C THR A 19 16.12 -7.80 24.93
N GLU A 20 16.90 -8.85 25.11
CA GLU A 20 16.76 -10.13 24.43
C GLU A 20 15.42 -10.81 24.68
N ASP A 21 14.87 -10.70 25.87
CA ASP A 21 13.61 -11.36 26.24
C ASP A 21 12.43 -10.71 25.47
N THR A 22 12.39 -9.39 25.42
CA THR A 22 11.35 -8.64 24.69
C THR A 22 11.47 -8.89 23.18
N LEU A 23 12.69 -8.78 22.65
CA LEU A 23 12.92 -8.94 21.22
C LEU A 23 12.69 -10.38 20.76
N ALA A 24 13.13 -11.39 21.53
CA ALA A 24 12.91 -12.78 21.17
C ALA A 24 11.42 -13.14 21.11
N ALA A 25 10.62 -12.59 22.03
CA ALA A 25 9.17 -12.79 22.01
C ALA A 25 8.53 -12.15 20.77
N LEU A 26 8.86 -10.90 20.46
CA LEU A 26 8.34 -10.18 19.29
C LEU A 26 8.74 -10.86 17.97
N VAL A 27 10.00 -11.27 17.86
CA VAL A 27 10.47 -11.96 16.65
C VAL A 27 9.80 -13.32 16.48
N ALA A 28 9.62 -14.09 17.58
CA ALA A 28 8.91 -15.36 17.52
C ALA A 28 7.46 -15.19 17.06
N GLU A 29 6.76 -14.18 17.58
CA GLU A 29 5.38 -13.87 17.16
C GLU A 29 5.32 -13.47 15.67
N ALA A 30 6.23 -12.61 15.22
CA ALA A 30 6.29 -12.17 13.83
C ALA A 30 6.58 -13.33 12.87
N VAL A 31 7.53 -14.22 13.21
CA VAL A 31 7.87 -15.39 12.39
C VAL A 31 6.67 -16.34 12.27
N LEU A 32 5.98 -16.61 13.37
CA LEU A 32 4.82 -17.48 13.37
C LEU A 32 3.62 -16.91 12.60
N ALA A 33 3.46 -15.57 12.62
CA ALA A 33 2.40 -14.91 11.85
C ALA A 33 2.59 -15.02 10.33
N VAL A 34 3.84 -15.17 9.88
CA VAL A 34 4.21 -15.22 8.45
C VAL A 34 4.56 -16.63 7.98
N LEU A 35 4.57 -17.61 8.89
CA LEU A 35 4.96 -18.98 8.58
C LEU A 35 4.01 -19.61 7.56
N PRO A 36 4.50 -20.00 6.37
CA PRO A 36 3.66 -20.68 5.36
C PRO A 36 3.39 -22.13 5.77
N LYS A 37 2.41 -22.77 5.11
CA LYS A 37 2.10 -24.20 5.31
C LYS A 37 3.33 -25.10 5.10
N ASN A 38 4.17 -24.78 4.12
CA ASN A 38 5.45 -25.45 3.92
C ASN A 38 6.57 -24.56 4.47
N PRO A 39 7.25 -24.95 5.58
CA PRO A 39 8.31 -24.15 6.20
C PRO A 39 9.49 -23.83 5.28
N LEU A 40 9.75 -24.66 4.27
CA LEU A 40 10.81 -24.42 3.29
C LEU A 40 10.59 -23.15 2.44
N ASN A 41 9.35 -22.70 2.32
CA ASN A 41 8.97 -21.49 1.59
C ASN A 41 8.95 -20.23 2.47
N PHE A 42 9.53 -20.32 3.66
CA PHE A 42 9.63 -19.14 4.54
C PHE A 42 10.51 -18.06 3.91
N ASN A 43 10.00 -16.84 3.86
CA ASN A 43 10.74 -15.69 3.36
C ASN A 43 10.72 -14.56 4.38
N VAL A 44 11.90 -14.16 4.83
CA VAL A 44 12.13 -13.07 5.80
C VAL A 44 11.57 -11.74 5.28
N ASP A 45 11.57 -11.51 3.97
CA ASP A 45 11.06 -10.28 3.36
C ASP A 45 9.56 -10.03 3.62
N ASN A 46 8.82 -11.05 4.06
CA ASN A 46 7.43 -10.89 4.43
C ASN A 46 7.23 -10.19 5.78
N VAL A 47 8.29 -10.10 6.60
CA VAL A 47 8.29 -9.34 7.84
C VAL A 47 8.86 -7.96 7.59
N ARG A 48 8.11 -6.91 7.91
CA ARG A 48 8.56 -5.52 7.78
C ARG A 48 8.62 -4.84 9.13
N VAL A 49 9.78 -4.31 9.47
CA VAL A 49 9.97 -3.48 10.64
C VAL A 49 9.76 -2.02 10.26
N VAL A 50 8.83 -1.36 10.94
CA VAL A 50 8.57 0.07 10.76
C VAL A 50 9.00 0.80 12.02
N LYS A 51 9.85 1.79 11.87
CA LYS A 51 10.34 2.63 12.96
C LYS A 51 9.39 3.81 13.14
N ILE A 52 8.89 3.99 14.36
CA ILE A 52 8.03 5.10 14.73
C ILE A 52 8.78 5.99 15.71
N MET A 53 8.86 7.27 15.42
CA MET A 53 9.51 8.24 16.30
C MET A 53 8.68 8.46 17.57
N GLY A 54 9.35 8.68 18.69
CA GLY A 54 8.71 8.97 19.98
C GLY A 54 8.24 7.76 20.78
N GLY A 55 8.53 6.52 20.31
CA GLY A 55 8.26 5.28 21.03
C GLY A 55 9.49 4.68 21.71
N SER A 56 9.29 3.78 22.66
CA SER A 56 10.32 2.92 23.25
C SER A 56 10.26 1.50 22.66
N LEU A 57 11.35 0.75 22.85
CA LEU A 57 11.40 -0.65 22.44
C LEU A 57 10.32 -1.51 23.11
N GLU A 58 10.00 -1.21 24.37
CA GLU A 58 8.96 -1.91 25.14
C GLU A 58 7.55 -1.74 24.55
N GLN A 59 7.31 -0.63 23.83
CA GLN A 59 6.04 -0.35 23.16
C GLN A 59 5.94 -1.04 21.80
N SER A 60 7.00 -1.69 21.35
CA SER A 60 7.02 -2.42 20.08
C SER A 60 6.03 -3.58 20.11
N LYS A 61 5.29 -3.75 19.04
CA LYS A 61 4.29 -4.79 18.92
C LYS A 61 4.24 -5.36 17.51
N VAL A 62 3.83 -6.60 17.39
CA VAL A 62 3.56 -7.24 16.10
C VAL A 62 2.14 -6.91 15.65
N VAL A 63 2.01 -6.40 14.44
CA VAL A 63 0.73 -6.10 13.81
C VAL A 63 0.50 -7.09 12.68
N LYS A 64 -0.61 -7.81 12.73
CA LYS A 64 -1.03 -8.69 11.62
C LYS A 64 -1.64 -7.83 10.51
N GLY A 65 -0.88 -7.63 9.47
CA GLY A 65 -1.23 -6.73 8.38
C GLY A 65 -0.01 -5.94 7.93
N MET A 66 -0.21 -4.79 7.32
CA MET A 66 0.88 -3.93 6.89
C MET A 66 0.75 -2.54 7.50
N VAL A 67 1.86 -2.03 8.01
CA VAL A 67 1.96 -0.68 8.57
C VAL A 67 2.74 0.18 7.60
N PHE A 68 2.20 1.32 7.24
CA PHE A 68 2.84 2.32 6.41
C PHE A 68 3.34 3.48 7.26
N GLY A 69 4.56 3.95 6.99
CA GLY A 69 5.10 5.17 7.60
C GLY A 69 4.60 6.46 6.94
N ARG A 70 3.49 6.39 6.22
CA ARG A 70 2.89 7.51 5.48
C ARG A 70 1.41 7.60 5.79
N GLU A 71 0.90 8.82 5.76
CA GLU A 71 -0.54 9.05 5.83
C GLU A 71 -1.21 8.78 4.48
N PRO A 72 -2.50 8.43 4.47
CA PRO A 72 -3.28 8.39 3.25
C PRO A 72 -3.34 9.76 2.58
N ASP A 73 -3.26 9.76 1.26
CA ASP A 73 -3.46 10.97 0.46
C ASP A 73 -4.97 11.32 0.39
N GLY A 74 -5.27 12.60 0.23
CA GLY A 74 -6.65 13.07 0.10
C GLY A 74 -7.36 13.32 1.44
N ILE A 75 -8.68 13.51 1.36
CA ILE A 75 -9.53 13.92 2.48
C ILE A 75 -9.90 12.72 3.35
N VAL A 76 -10.12 11.56 2.74
CA VAL A 76 -10.55 10.33 3.42
C VAL A 76 -9.35 9.70 4.11
N LYS A 77 -9.37 9.68 5.45
CA LYS A 77 -8.27 9.13 6.27
C LYS A 77 -8.58 7.76 6.86
N GLN A 78 -9.82 7.31 6.79
CA GLN A 78 -10.25 6.07 7.43
C GLN A 78 -11.27 5.33 6.56
N ALA A 79 -11.05 4.01 6.36
CA ALA A 79 -12.01 3.12 5.73
C ALA A 79 -12.11 1.83 6.54
N ARG A 80 -13.32 1.32 6.76
CA ARG A 80 -13.55 0.08 7.50
C ARG A 80 -14.24 -0.95 6.60
N LYS A 81 -13.77 -2.21 6.66
CA LYS A 81 -14.33 -3.33 5.88
C LYS A 81 -14.42 -3.03 4.37
N ALA A 82 -13.47 -2.25 3.85
CA ALA A 82 -13.45 -1.83 2.47
C ALA A 82 -12.73 -2.86 1.58
N LYS A 83 -13.17 -2.99 0.35
CA LYS A 83 -12.41 -3.69 -0.68
C LYS A 83 -11.22 -2.83 -1.09
N VAL A 84 -10.07 -3.46 -1.27
CA VAL A 84 -8.81 -2.80 -1.61
C VAL A 84 -8.43 -3.14 -3.04
N GLY A 85 -8.30 -2.13 -3.88
CA GLY A 85 -7.73 -2.26 -5.23
C GLY A 85 -6.28 -1.84 -5.24
N VAL A 86 -5.41 -2.67 -5.81
CA VAL A 86 -3.98 -2.39 -5.91
C VAL A 86 -3.60 -2.20 -7.37
N PHE A 87 -3.08 -1.04 -7.70
CA PHE A 87 -2.66 -0.67 -9.05
C PHE A 87 -1.16 -0.40 -9.07
N SER A 88 -0.44 -1.06 -9.97
CA SER A 88 0.99 -0.82 -10.16
C SER A 88 1.29 0.36 -11.10
N CYS A 89 0.28 0.80 -11.84
CA CYS A 89 0.35 1.93 -12.77
C CYS A 89 0.03 3.27 -12.09
N PRO A 90 0.43 4.39 -12.71
CA PRO A 90 -0.04 5.71 -12.30
C PRO A 90 -1.55 5.83 -12.55
N ILE A 91 -2.23 6.56 -11.67
CA ILE A 91 -3.64 6.89 -11.82
C ILE A 91 -3.72 8.36 -12.23
N ASP A 92 -3.73 8.59 -13.52
CA ASP A 92 -3.74 9.92 -14.11
C ASP A 92 -4.42 9.88 -15.49
N ILE A 93 -4.64 11.05 -16.07
CA ILE A 93 -5.03 11.15 -17.46
C ILE A 93 -3.99 10.40 -18.29
N SER A 94 -4.45 9.50 -19.16
CA SER A 94 -3.55 8.74 -20.03
C SER A 94 -2.84 9.68 -20.98
N GLN A 95 -1.63 10.09 -20.61
CA GLN A 95 -0.75 10.75 -21.57
C GLN A 95 -0.29 9.71 -22.58
N THR A 96 -0.67 9.93 -23.83
CA THR A 96 -0.12 9.12 -24.92
C THR A 96 1.40 9.33 -24.94
N GLU A 97 2.15 8.28 -24.59
CA GLU A 97 3.58 8.28 -24.89
C GLU A 97 3.68 8.43 -26.39
N THR A 98 3.88 9.62 -26.89
CA THR A 98 4.21 9.70 -28.02
C THR A 98 4.29 10.51 -29.09
N LYS A 99 4.67 10.28 -30.00
CA LYS A 99 4.82 10.67 -31.42
C LYS A 99 3.49 10.87 -32.18
N GLY A 100 2.37 10.79 -31.49
CA GLY A 100 1.06 11.11 -32.01
C GLY A 100 0.74 12.60 -31.83
N THR A 101 0.60 13.34 -32.95
CA THR A 101 0.14 14.72 -32.93
C THR A 101 -1.36 14.74 -33.09
N VAL A 102 -2.08 15.33 -32.14
CA VAL A 102 -3.52 15.61 -32.29
C VAL A 102 -3.63 16.97 -32.95
N LEU A 103 -4.23 17.00 -34.13
CA LEU A 103 -4.45 18.22 -34.88
C LEU A 103 -5.82 18.81 -34.47
N LEU A 104 -5.80 19.86 -33.65
CA LEU A 104 -6.99 20.61 -33.26
C LEU A 104 -7.07 21.86 -34.15
N LYS A 105 -8.18 21.99 -34.87
CA LYS A 105 -8.38 23.08 -35.83
C LYS A 105 -9.12 24.29 -35.24
N ASN A 106 -9.92 24.06 -34.21
CA ASN A 106 -10.78 25.08 -33.62
C ASN A 106 -10.64 25.09 -32.09
N ALA A 107 -10.87 26.27 -31.50
CA ALA A 107 -10.88 26.42 -30.03
C ALA A 107 -11.95 25.54 -29.36
N GLN A 108 -13.08 25.31 -30.03
CA GLN A 108 -14.15 24.44 -29.55
C GLN A 108 -13.67 22.98 -29.45
N GLU A 109 -12.96 22.47 -30.46
CA GLU A 109 -12.41 21.12 -30.47
C GLU A 109 -11.41 20.91 -29.32
N MET A 110 -10.65 21.96 -28.93
CA MET A 110 -9.73 21.92 -27.81
C MET A 110 -10.46 21.77 -26.47
N VAL A 111 -11.55 22.51 -26.29
CA VAL A 111 -12.39 22.41 -25.08
C VAL A 111 -13.07 21.04 -25.01
N ASP A 112 -13.58 20.54 -26.12
CA ASP A 112 -14.25 19.24 -26.17
C ASP A 112 -13.27 18.08 -25.96
N PHE A 113 -12.04 18.21 -26.45
CA PHE A 113 -10.97 17.25 -26.19
C PHE A 113 -10.62 17.17 -24.70
N THR A 114 -10.38 18.32 -24.05
CA THR A 114 -10.08 18.38 -22.62
C THR A 114 -11.21 17.80 -21.78
N LYS A 115 -12.46 18.18 -22.08
CA LYS A 115 -13.63 17.61 -21.40
C LYS A 115 -13.76 16.11 -21.63
N GLY A 116 -13.40 15.64 -22.82
CA GLY A 116 -13.41 14.21 -23.15
C GLY A 116 -12.43 13.41 -22.31
N GLU A 117 -11.24 13.95 -22.04
CA GLU A 117 -10.24 13.32 -21.17
C GLU A 117 -10.69 13.30 -19.71
N GLU A 118 -11.25 14.41 -19.21
CA GLU A 118 -11.81 14.48 -17.87
C GLU A 118 -12.96 13.47 -17.67
N ASN A 119 -13.88 13.40 -18.61
CA ASN A 119 -15.00 12.46 -18.56
C ASN A 119 -14.56 11.00 -18.57
N ARG A 120 -13.50 10.65 -19.32
CA ARG A 120 -12.94 9.30 -19.32
C ARG A 120 -12.40 8.93 -17.95
N LEU A 121 -11.65 9.85 -17.31
CA LEU A 121 -11.11 9.63 -15.98
C LEU A 121 -12.23 9.51 -14.93
N GLU A 122 -13.22 10.40 -14.97
CA GLU A 122 -14.39 10.32 -14.09
C GLU A 122 -15.13 8.99 -14.25
N THR A 123 -15.35 8.54 -15.48
CA THR A 123 -16.02 7.27 -15.76
C THR A 123 -15.22 6.09 -15.21
N ALA A 124 -13.91 6.06 -15.43
CA ALA A 124 -13.06 5.01 -14.91
C ALA A 124 -13.08 4.95 -13.37
N ILE A 125 -13.00 6.11 -12.70
CA ILE A 125 -13.08 6.16 -11.23
C ILE A 125 -14.47 5.76 -10.73
N LYS A 126 -15.52 6.13 -11.45
CA LYS A 126 -16.88 5.72 -11.13
C LYS A 126 -17.06 4.20 -11.25
N GLU A 127 -16.51 3.58 -12.27
CA GLU A 127 -16.51 2.11 -12.42
C GLU A 127 -15.81 1.42 -11.24
N LEU A 128 -14.68 2.00 -10.75
CA LEU A 128 -14.01 1.50 -9.54
C LEU A 128 -14.92 1.62 -8.30
N TYR A 129 -15.61 2.74 -8.15
CA TYR A 129 -16.57 2.94 -7.08
C TYR A 129 -17.75 1.96 -7.15
N ASP A 130 -18.34 1.78 -8.34
CA ASP A 130 -19.46 0.87 -8.57
C ASP A 130 -19.08 -0.60 -8.34
N SER A 131 -17.79 -0.97 -8.49
CA SER A 131 -17.28 -2.30 -8.09
C SER A 131 -17.20 -2.51 -6.57
N GLY A 132 -17.46 -1.44 -5.80
CA GLY A 132 -17.45 -1.43 -4.33
C GLY A 132 -16.05 -1.26 -3.72
N LEU A 133 -15.09 -0.73 -4.48
CA LEU A 133 -13.77 -0.38 -3.95
C LEU A 133 -13.87 0.82 -3.00
N GLY A 134 -13.38 0.66 -1.78
CA GLY A 134 -13.29 1.73 -0.79
C GLY A 134 -11.87 2.23 -0.55
N VAL A 135 -10.87 1.45 -0.99
CA VAL A 135 -9.45 1.81 -0.86
C VAL A 135 -8.74 1.55 -2.18
N VAL A 136 -8.02 2.53 -2.65
CA VAL A 136 -7.17 2.46 -3.83
C VAL A 136 -5.72 2.63 -3.41
N VAL A 137 -4.90 1.67 -3.79
CA VAL A 137 -3.45 1.72 -3.58
C VAL A 137 -2.77 1.91 -4.93
N ALA A 138 -2.06 3.01 -5.08
CA ALA A 138 -1.31 3.32 -6.28
C ALA A 138 0.19 3.02 -6.08
N GLY A 139 0.75 2.21 -6.97
CA GLY A 139 2.18 1.90 -7.01
C GLY A 139 3.03 2.99 -7.67
N SER A 140 2.41 4.06 -8.11
CA SER A 140 3.04 5.20 -8.77
C SER A 140 2.33 6.50 -8.36
N THR A 141 2.46 7.53 -9.18
CA THR A 141 1.82 8.84 -8.96
C THR A 141 0.31 8.77 -9.16
N VAL A 142 -0.40 9.62 -8.45
CA VAL A 142 -1.82 9.90 -8.67
C VAL A 142 -1.94 11.37 -9.05
N GLY A 143 -2.53 11.66 -10.19
CA GLY A 143 -2.73 13.01 -10.66
C GLY A 143 -3.74 13.77 -9.80
N ASP A 144 -3.63 15.11 -9.78
CA ASP A 144 -4.50 15.95 -8.94
C ASP A 144 -5.97 15.84 -9.33
N LEU A 145 -6.25 15.72 -10.63
CA LEU A 145 -7.60 15.52 -11.11
C LEU A 145 -8.18 14.16 -10.69
N ALA A 146 -7.36 13.10 -10.79
CA ALA A 146 -7.75 11.78 -10.30
C ALA A 146 -8.00 11.79 -8.78
N MET A 147 -7.17 12.50 -8.03
CA MET A 147 -7.33 12.67 -6.60
C MET A 147 -8.63 13.42 -6.25
N HIS A 148 -8.99 14.43 -7.04
CA HIS A 148 -10.26 15.15 -6.88
C HIS A 148 -11.46 14.22 -7.01
N TYR A 149 -11.50 13.40 -8.06
CA TYR A 149 -12.59 12.43 -8.25
C TYR A 149 -12.60 11.32 -7.19
N LEU A 150 -11.43 10.78 -6.81
CA LEU A 150 -11.33 9.78 -5.75
C LEU A 150 -11.86 10.31 -4.41
N ASN A 151 -11.55 11.57 -4.08
CA ASN A 151 -12.10 12.23 -2.91
C ASN A 151 -13.63 12.44 -3.01
N ARG A 152 -14.13 12.81 -4.17
CA ARG A 152 -15.58 12.99 -4.45
C ARG A 152 -16.37 11.69 -4.22
N PHE A 153 -15.80 10.55 -4.58
CA PHE A 153 -16.38 9.23 -4.35
C PHE A 153 -16.02 8.61 -2.97
N ASN A 154 -15.40 9.39 -2.07
CA ASN A 154 -14.99 8.94 -0.75
C ASN A 154 -14.09 7.69 -0.76
N ILE A 155 -13.22 7.56 -1.73
CA ILE A 155 -12.25 6.49 -1.84
C ILE A 155 -10.97 6.91 -1.14
N LEU A 156 -10.46 6.08 -0.22
CA LEU A 156 -9.20 6.30 0.45
C LEU A 156 -8.04 5.94 -0.50
N VAL A 157 -7.06 6.81 -0.59
CA VAL A 157 -5.91 6.65 -1.51
C VAL A 157 -4.61 6.53 -0.73
N ILE A 158 -3.81 5.53 -1.07
CA ILE A 158 -2.47 5.34 -0.52
C ILE A 158 -1.48 5.21 -1.68
N LYS A 159 -0.43 6.05 -1.67
CA LYS A 159 0.67 5.95 -2.65
C LYS A 159 1.80 5.10 -2.09
N ILE A 160 2.20 4.05 -2.80
CA ILE A 160 3.30 3.16 -2.43
C ILE A 160 4.28 3.11 -3.59
N LEU A 161 5.36 3.88 -3.51
CA LEU A 161 6.37 3.93 -4.58
C LEU A 161 7.27 2.69 -4.61
N SER A 162 7.35 1.95 -3.51
CA SER A 162 8.19 0.76 -3.40
C SER A 162 7.48 -0.48 -3.94
N LYS A 163 8.01 -1.06 -5.02
CA LYS A 163 7.51 -2.33 -5.58
C LYS A 163 7.53 -3.49 -4.56
N PHE A 164 8.48 -3.48 -3.63
CA PHE A 164 8.57 -4.49 -2.58
C PHE A 164 7.45 -4.34 -1.54
N GLU A 165 7.12 -3.12 -1.16
CA GLU A 165 6.01 -2.84 -0.24
C GLU A 165 4.67 -3.16 -0.91
N LEU A 166 4.51 -2.82 -2.20
CA LEU A 166 3.32 -3.15 -2.97
C LEU A 166 3.10 -4.66 -3.03
N ARG A 167 4.16 -5.45 -3.28
CA ARG A 167 4.09 -6.92 -3.31
C ARG A 167 3.70 -7.51 -1.95
N ARG A 168 4.22 -6.95 -0.85
CA ARG A 168 3.82 -7.38 0.50
C ARG A 168 2.36 -7.07 0.77
N LEU A 169 1.91 -5.87 0.37
CA LEU A 169 0.51 -5.50 0.49
C LEU A 169 -0.41 -6.45 -0.28
N CYS A 170 -0.08 -6.78 -1.54
CA CYS A 170 -0.85 -7.74 -2.32
C CYS A 170 -1.01 -9.07 -1.58
N ARG A 171 0.05 -9.56 -0.94
CA ARG A 171 -0.02 -10.80 -0.15
C ARG A 171 -0.91 -10.68 1.09
N VAL A 172 -0.87 -9.53 1.76
CA VAL A 172 -1.69 -9.28 2.97
C VAL A 172 -3.17 -9.18 2.61
N VAL A 173 -3.48 -8.50 1.51
CA VAL A 173 -4.87 -8.27 1.05
C VAL A 173 -5.41 -9.47 0.25
N GLY A 174 -4.52 -10.35 -0.21
CA GLY A 174 -4.90 -11.45 -1.12
C GLY A 174 -5.20 -10.98 -2.53
N ALA A 175 -4.61 -9.85 -2.95
CA ALA A 175 -4.73 -9.33 -4.31
C ALA A 175 -3.82 -10.14 -5.25
N THR A 176 -4.33 -10.44 -6.43
CA THR A 176 -3.62 -11.18 -7.50
C THR A 176 -3.15 -10.24 -8.58
#